data_ef13f1cb43c976f219a5d6e4c7aa77e0
#
_entry.id   ef13f1cb43c976f219a5d6e4c7aa77e0
#
_cell.length_a   1.000
_cell.length_b   1.000
_cell.length_c   1.000
_cell.angle_alpha   90.00
_cell.angle_beta   90.00
_cell.angle_gamma   90.00
#
_symmetry.space_group_name_H-M   'P 1'
#
loop_
_entity.id
_entity.type
_entity.pdbx_description
1 polymer ?
#
loop_
_entity_poly.entity_id
_entity_poly.type
_entity_poly.pdbx_seq_one_letter_code
_entity_poly.pdbx_strand_id
1 'polypeptide(L)'
;MDCFALKGTFIDTPTPDALRVREGYMLCENGLCAGFTAAAPAGVEILDYTGKLITPGLVDLHLHAPQYSYCGTAMDLELLDWLQQYTYPEEAHYADPAYAKLGYQYFVRDLKNSATTRACIFATLHTDATLELMHQLKDAGLSAFVGKLAMDRNSPDNYREPSAAAGLAETRRWLDACKAENSLHAGPVRPMITPRFTPSTGDEYMAGLGQLAAEYHVPAQSHLSENPGEIAWVAELCPGTKFYGESYSRYGLFGGDVPTVMAHCIYSPDDEAALMKANRVMIAHCPTSNENVIAGIAPAAKYLRGGWRIGLGSDVAGGHTLDLFTVMASAVQVSKLRWRYVDQSVKPLTMTEALYMATVGGGDFWADFGEKVGLFEDGYAFDALVLEDAALKNMRSFTPAERLERYAYLGKGALAAKFAQGQKLL
;
A
#
# COMPACT_ATOMS: atom_id res chain seq x y z
N MET A 1 22.44 3.18 14.00
CA MET A 1 22.55 2.59 15.36
C MET A 1 22.16 1.16 15.25
N ASP A 2 23.07 0.25 15.55
CA ASP A 2 22.80 -1.19 15.38
C ASP A 2 22.02 -1.78 16.57
N CYS A 3 22.03 -1.09 17.73
CA CYS A 3 21.33 -1.48 18.95
C CYS A 3 20.90 -0.25 19.76
N PHE A 4 19.60 -0.16 20.08
CA PHE A 4 19.00 0.87 20.94
C PHE A 4 17.64 0.38 21.49
N ALA A 5 17.05 1.12 22.41
CA ALA A 5 15.69 0.84 22.90
C ALA A 5 14.81 2.08 22.82
N LEU A 6 13.56 1.92 22.37
CA LEU A 6 12.53 2.95 22.53
C LEU A 6 11.79 2.72 23.85
N LYS A 7 11.62 3.79 24.64
CA LYS A 7 10.78 3.80 25.83
C LYS A 7 9.49 4.56 25.56
N GLY A 8 8.33 3.98 25.90
CA GLY A 8 7.03 4.63 25.72
C GLY A 8 5.86 3.70 25.93
N THR A 9 4.68 4.12 25.47
CA THR A 9 3.44 3.31 25.48
C THR A 9 3.21 2.72 24.09
N PHE A 10 3.45 1.42 23.94
CA PHE A 10 3.35 0.69 22.68
C PHE A 10 1.93 0.19 22.46
N ILE A 11 1.42 0.39 21.24
CA ILE A 11 0.12 -0.11 20.80
C ILE A 11 0.31 -0.88 19.50
N ASP A 12 -0.10 -2.15 19.48
CA ASP A 12 -0.14 -2.98 18.29
C ASP A 12 -1.38 -3.91 18.29
N THR A 13 -1.61 -4.61 17.17
CA THR A 13 -2.79 -5.46 16.97
C THR A 13 -2.35 -6.85 16.51
N PRO A 14 -2.09 -7.80 17.43
CA PRO A 14 -1.67 -9.17 17.08
C PRO A 14 -2.71 -9.92 16.24
N THR A 15 -3.99 -9.64 16.47
CA THR A 15 -5.13 -10.15 15.70
C THR A 15 -6.11 -9.02 15.38
N PRO A 16 -7.01 -9.18 14.41
CA PRO A 16 -7.94 -8.12 14.03
C PRO A 16 -8.83 -7.59 15.18
N ASP A 17 -9.08 -8.41 16.18
CA ASP A 17 -9.97 -8.10 17.31
C ASP A 17 -9.20 -7.76 18.60
N ALA A 18 -7.87 -7.84 18.61
CA ALA A 18 -7.04 -7.61 19.80
C ALA A 18 -6.15 -6.37 19.66
N LEU A 19 -6.46 -5.35 20.46
CA LEU A 19 -5.56 -4.21 20.68
C LEU A 19 -4.71 -4.48 21.90
N ARG A 20 -3.39 -4.54 21.73
CA ARG A 20 -2.42 -4.75 22.82
C ARG A 20 -1.76 -3.43 23.17
N VAL A 21 -1.76 -3.12 24.46
CA VAL A 21 -1.09 -1.92 25.02
C VAL A 21 -0.05 -2.37 26.03
N ARG A 22 1.19 -1.91 25.87
CA ARG A 22 2.31 -2.20 26.78
C ARG A 22 3.09 -0.94 27.09
N GLU A 23 3.46 -0.71 28.34
CA GLU A 23 4.36 0.37 28.75
C GLU A 23 5.72 -0.20 29.12
N GLY A 24 6.79 0.32 28.56
CA GLY A 24 8.14 -0.19 28.77
C GLY A 24 9.11 0.15 27.64
N TYR A 25 9.99 -0.79 27.34
CA TYR A 25 11.10 -0.64 26.40
C TYR A 25 11.02 -1.72 25.32
N MET A 26 11.07 -1.32 24.07
CA MET A 26 11.26 -2.22 22.92
C MET A 26 12.68 -2.08 22.41
N LEU A 27 13.42 -3.18 22.46
CA LEU A 27 14.81 -3.26 21.98
C LEU A 27 14.82 -3.43 20.47
N CYS A 28 15.69 -2.69 19.78
CA CYS A 28 16.05 -2.85 18.39
C CYS A 28 17.47 -3.37 18.27
N GLU A 29 17.67 -4.47 17.54
CA GLU A 29 18.98 -4.97 17.15
C GLU A 29 18.99 -5.28 15.65
N ASN A 30 19.96 -4.71 14.92
CA ASN A 30 20.12 -4.93 13.48
C ASN A 30 18.85 -4.68 12.65
N GLY A 31 18.04 -3.70 13.04
CA GLY A 31 16.79 -3.35 12.36
C GLY A 31 15.59 -4.23 12.69
N LEU A 32 15.73 -5.15 13.64
CA LEU A 32 14.66 -6.04 14.11
C LEU A 32 14.29 -5.76 15.58
N CYS A 33 13.04 -6.06 15.94
CA CYS A 33 12.61 -6.12 17.33
C CYS A 33 13.32 -7.29 18.04
N ALA A 34 13.97 -7.01 19.19
CA ALA A 34 14.82 -7.96 19.92
C ALA A 34 14.40 -8.13 21.38
N GLY A 35 13.14 -7.85 21.71
CA GLY A 35 12.56 -8.07 23.01
C GLY A 35 11.87 -6.84 23.59
N PHE A 36 10.80 -7.10 24.34
CA PHE A 36 10.08 -6.09 25.13
C PHE A 36 10.35 -6.31 26.61
N THR A 37 10.72 -5.24 27.34
CA THR A 37 10.97 -5.32 28.78
C THR A 37 10.34 -4.13 29.52
N ALA A 38 9.85 -4.38 30.76
CA ALA A 38 9.37 -3.31 31.64
C ALA A 38 10.51 -2.53 32.31
N ALA A 39 11.68 -3.15 32.47
CA ALA A 39 12.87 -2.53 33.03
C ALA A 39 13.81 -2.01 31.94
N ALA A 40 14.53 -0.93 32.23
CA ALA A 40 15.51 -0.39 31.29
C ALA A 40 16.60 -1.43 30.96
N PRO A 41 16.83 -1.77 29.69
CA PRO A 41 17.89 -2.67 29.29
C PRO A 41 19.26 -2.03 29.59
N ALA A 42 20.19 -2.84 30.12
CA ALA A 42 21.53 -2.36 30.44
C ALA A 42 22.43 -2.28 29.18
N GLY A 43 23.23 -1.23 29.08
CA GLY A 43 24.27 -1.13 28.08
C GLY A 43 23.82 -0.74 26.67
N VAL A 44 22.57 -0.30 26.50
CA VAL A 44 22.05 0.19 25.22
C VAL A 44 21.58 1.63 25.34
N GLU A 45 21.62 2.36 24.24
CA GLU A 45 21.06 3.71 24.16
C GLU A 45 19.54 3.66 24.30
N ILE A 46 18.97 4.52 25.14
CA ILE A 46 17.52 4.62 25.35
C ILE A 46 17.03 5.94 24.73
N LEU A 47 16.15 5.83 23.75
CA LEU A 47 15.41 6.95 23.20
C LEU A 47 14.09 7.07 23.97
N ASP A 48 14.01 8.05 24.88
CA ASP A 48 12.88 8.20 25.82
C ASP A 48 11.74 9.00 25.20
N TYR A 49 10.64 8.33 24.94
CA TYR A 49 9.36 8.90 24.48
C TYR A 49 8.24 8.69 25.54
N THR A 50 8.58 8.78 26.82
CA THR A 50 7.61 8.68 27.91
C THR A 50 6.42 9.62 27.69
N GLY A 51 5.21 9.08 27.84
CA GLY A 51 3.95 9.80 27.64
C GLY A 51 3.46 9.85 26.18
N LYS A 52 4.26 9.39 25.20
CA LYS A 52 3.84 9.27 23.81
C LYS A 52 3.35 7.85 23.49
N LEU A 53 2.47 7.75 22.48
CA LEU A 53 2.08 6.48 21.90
C LEU A 53 3.10 6.07 20.85
N ILE A 54 3.42 4.79 20.79
CA ILE A 54 4.29 4.19 19.77
C ILE A 54 3.49 3.08 19.08
N THR A 55 3.29 3.20 17.78
CA THR A 55 2.64 2.18 16.93
C THR A 55 3.65 1.58 15.98
N PRO A 56 3.42 0.36 15.44
CA PRO A 56 4.18 -0.11 14.30
C PRO A 56 4.07 0.86 13.14
N GLY A 57 5.07 0.87 12.25
CA GLY A 57 5.01 1.59 10.99
C GLY A 57 3.84 1.12 10.14
N LEU A 58 3.17 2.03 9.43
CA LEU A 58 2.02 1.70 8.61
C LEU A 58 2.46 1.23 7.22
N VAL A 59 1.66 0.33 6.65
CA VAL A 59 1.87 -0.29 5.33
C VAL A 59 0.80 0.21 4.37
N ASP A 60 1.23 0.85 3.28
CA ASP A 60 0.40 1.33 2.20
C ASP A 60 0.49 0.36 1.00
N LEU A 61 -0.54 -0.44 0.78
CA LEU A 61 -0.54 -1.49 -0.24
C LEU A 61 -0.81 -1.00 -1.65
N HIS A 62 -1.17 0.28 -1.82
CA HIS A 62 -1.53 0.79 -3.14
C HIS A 62 -1.50 2.31 -3.19
N LEU A 63 -0.62 2.85 -4.04
CA LEU A 63 -0.57 4.28 -4.38
C LEU A 63 0.20 4.51 -5.68
N HIS A 64 -0.01 5.68 -6.30
CA HIS A 64 0.58 6.07 -7.59
C HIS A 64 1.51 7.28 -7.42
N ALA A 65 2.83 7.05 -7.43
CA ALA A 65 3.80 8.11 -7.23
C ALA A 65 3.71 9.27 -8.26
N PRO A 66 3.51 9.02 -9.57
CA PRO A 66 3.45 10.11 -10.56
C PRO A 66 2.18 10.96 -10.46
N GLN A 67 1.14 10.50 -9.76
CA GLN A 67 -0.11 11.24 -9.60
C GLN A 67 -0.07 12.22 -8.41
N TYR A 68 0.99 12.18 -7.60
CA TYR A 68 1.06 13.00 -6.39
C TYR A 68 0.98 14.50 -6.64
N SER A 69 1.45 14.98 -7.80
CA SER A 69 1.49 16.39 -8.17
C SER A 69 0.10 17.07 -8.24
N TYR A 70 -0.96 16.32 -8.57
CA TYR A 70 -2.34 16.84 -8.61
C TYR A 70 -3.25 16.26 -7.52
N CYS A 71 -2.67 15.63 -6.49
CA CYS A 71 -3.42 15.06 -5.38
C CYS A 71 -4.40 16.08 -4.78
N GLY A 72 -5.67 15.67 -4.58
CA GLY A 72 -6.73 16.53 -4.05
C GLY A 72 -7.40 17.43 -5.07
N THR A 73 -7.17 17.22 -6.38
CA THR A 73 -7.86 17.95 -7.45
C THR A 73 -8.82 17.04 -8.22
N ALA A 74 -9.86 17.62 -8.81
CA ALA A 74 -10.86 16.93 -9.64
C ALA A 74 -11.55 15.74 -8.93
N MET A 75 -11.82 15.87 -7.64
CA MET A 75 -12.46 14.85 -6.81
C MET A 75 -13.98 14.75 -7.02
N ASP A 76 -14.52 15.40 -8.03
CA ASP A 76 -15.92 15.39 -8.46
C ASP A 76 -16.16 14.63 -9.77
N LEU A 77 -15.12 13.97 -10.31
CA LEU A 77 -15.19 13.16 -11.52
C LEU A 77 -15.31 11.67 -11.19
N GLU A 78 -15.99 10.95 -12.08
CA GLU A 78 -15.95 9.48 -12.08
C GLU A 78 -14.60 8.96 -12.60
N LEU A 79 -14.24 7.73 -12.20
CA LEU A 79 -12.95 7.10 -12.46
C LEU A 79 -12.46 7.27 -13.91
N LEU A 80 -13.27 6.87 -14.90
CA LEU A 80 -12.80 6.85 -16.31
C LEU A 80 -12.60 8.24 -16.89
N ASP A 81 -13.43 9.20 -16.50
CA ASP A 81 -13.28 10.62 -16.87
C ASP A 81 -12.06 11.24 -16.19
N TRP A 82 -11.86 10.93 -14.91
CA TRP A 82 -10.70 11.38 -14.13
C TRP A 82 -9.38 10.87 -14.71
N LEU A 83 -9.33 9.58 -15.13
CA LEU A 83 -8.15 9.00 -15.81
C LEU A 83 -7.79 9.77 -17.09
N GLN A 84 -8.78 10.09 -17.93
CA GLN A 84 -8.55 10.76 -19.21
C GLN A 84 -8.15 12.23 -19.06
N GLN A 85 -8.77 12.93 -18.10
CA GLN A 85 -8.62 14.40 -18.01
C GLN A 85 -7.42 14.81 -17.16
N TYR A 86 -7.04 14.01 -16.15
CA TYR A 86 -5.98 14.36 -15.20
C TYR A 86 -4.85 13.34 -15.16
N THR A 87 -5.16 12.07 -15.02
CA THR A 87 -4.15 11.04 -14.76
C THR A 87 -3.19 10.84 -15.94
N TYR A 88 -3.72 10.51 -17.10
CA TYR A 88 -2.87 10.24 -18.27
C TYR A 88 -2.07 11.47 -18.72
N PRO A 89 -2.63 12.69 -18.77
CA PRO A 89 -1.85 13.88 -19.08
C PRO A 89 -0.70 14.11 -18.11
N GLU A 90 -0.93 13.97 -16.81
CA GLU A 90 0.11 14.19 -15.81
C GLU A 90 1.20 13.11 -15.87
N GLU A 91 0.80 11.84 -15.87
CA GLU A 91 1.76 10.74 -15.91
C GLU A 91 2.64 10.75 -17.18
N ALA A 92 2.13 11.28 -18.31
CA ALA A 92 2.90 11.43 -19.54
C ALA A 92 4.08 12.41 -19.41
N HIS A 93 4.02 13.39 -18.51
CA HIS A 93 5.12 14.32 -18.25
C HIS A 93 6.37 13.65 -17.68
N TYR A 94 6.22 12.47 -17.07
CA TYR A 94 7.33 11.69 -16.52
C TYR A 94 8.25 11.07 -17.59
N ALA A 95 7.94 11.26 -18.87
CA ALA A 95 8.89 11.05 -19.99
C ALA A 95 10.08 12.00 -19.93
N ASP A 96 9.91 13.21 -19.37
CA ASP A 96 10.98 14.16 -19.12
C ASP A 96 11.73 13.78 -17.83
N PRO A 97 13.02 13.42 -17.86
CA PRO A 97 13.78 13.03 -16.68
C PRO A 97 13.87 14.13 -15.62
N ALA A 98 13.88 15.41 -16.01
CA ALA A 98 13.93 16.52 -15.06
C ALA A 98 12.60 16.65 -14.31
N TYR A 99 11.49 16.50 -15.02
CA TYR A 99 10.14 16.49 -14.42
C TYR A 99 9.98 15.30 -13.47
N ALA A 100 10.32 14.09 -13.93
CA ALA A 100 10.24 12.87 -13.13
C ALA A 100 11.04 12.99 -11.83
N LYS A 101 12.30 13.44 -11.92
CA LYS A 101 13.16 13.63 -10.75
C LYS A 101 12.55 14.57 -9.73
N LEU A 102 12.04 15.73 -10.18
CA LEU A 102 11.45 16.73 -9.28
C LEU A 102 10.12 16.24 -8.70
N GLY A 103 9.22 15.67 -9.51
CA GLY A 103 7.94 15.12 -9.06
C GLY A 103 8.13 14.05 -7.99
N TYR A 104 9.07 13.13 -8.22
CA TYR A 104 9.38 12.10 -7.22
C TYR A 104 10.07 12.63 -5.96
N GLN A 105 10.87 13.71 -6.04
CA GLN A 105 11.42 14.36 -4.85
C GLN A 105 10.31 14.88 -3.92
N TYR A 106 9.26 15.51 -4.45
CA TYR A 106 8.13 15.95 -3.65
C TYR A 106 7.37 14.76 -3.04
N PHE A 107 7.06 13.75 -3.86
CA PHE A 107 6.37 12.56 -3.40
C PHE A 107 7.14 11.82 -2.28
N VAL A 108 8.42 11.51 -2.51
CA VAL A 108 9.26 10.76 -1.56
C VAL A 108 9.50 11.54 -0.28
N ARG A 109 9.69 12.87 -0.36
CA ARG A 109 9.78 13.74 0.81
C ARG A 109 8.53 13.61 1.70
N ASP A 110 7.35 13.70 1.08
CA ASP A 110 6.10 13.72 1.84
C ASP A 110 5.70 12.30 2.31
N LEU A 111 6.02 11.26 1.53
CA LEU A 111 5.89 9.87 1.97
C LEU A 111 6.84 9.57 3.16
N LYS A 112 8.07 10.08 3.13
CA LYS A 112 9.01 9.97 4.26
C LYS A 112 8.45 10.62 5.52
N ASN A 113 7.78 11.78 5.38
CA ASN A 113 7.17 12.52 6.49
C ASN A 113 5.82 11.95 6.94
N SER A 114 5.20 11.06 6.17
CA SER A 114 3.95 10.37 6.52
C SER A 114 4.18 9.20 7.49
N ALA A 115 3.09 8.57 7.92
CA ALA A 115 3.12 7.38 8.78
C ALA A 115 3.54 6.09 8.05
N THR A 116 3.67 6.11 6.73
CA THR A 116 3.97 4.94 5.90
C THR A 116 5.45 4.59 5.97
N THR A 117 5.79 3.37 6.41
CA THR A 117 7.16 2.83 6.40
C THR A 117 7.39 1.87 5.25
N ARG A 118 6.32 1.25 4.74
CA ARG A 118 6.33 0.29 3.64
C ARG A 118 5.22 0.57 2.65
N ALA A 119 5.50 0.43 1.34
CA ALA A 119 4.52 0.74 0.31
C ALA A 119 4.61 -0.18 -0.92
N CYS A 120 3.46 -0.42 -1.59
CA CYS A 120 3.38 -0.96 -2.95
C CYS A 120 3.01 0.17 -3.89
N ILE A 121 3.91 0.55 -4.79
CA ILE A 121 3.86 1.81 -5.53
C ILE A 121 3.76 1.56 -7.04
N PHE A 122 2.75 2.14 -7.66
CA PHE A 122 2.70 2.30 -9.12
C PHE A 122 3.59 3.47 -9.51
N ALA A 123 4.57 3.22 -10.37
CA ALA A 123 5.39 4.26 -11.00
C ALA A 123 4.78 4.65 -12.35
N THR A 124 5.60 5.08 -13.28
CA THR A 124 5.20 5.46 -14.63
C THR A 124 5.51 4.37 -15.66
N LEU A 125 5.07 4.57 -16.89
CA LEU A 125 5.41 3.78 -18.07
C LEU A 125 6.92 3.79 -18.37
N HIS A 126 7.64 4.87 -18.00
CA HIS A 126 9.02 5.14 -18.42
C HIS A 126 10.01 4.45 -17.49
N THR A 127 10.84 3.58 -18.06
CA THR A 127 11.81 2.77 -17.32
C THR A 127 12.78 3.61 -16.48
N ASP A 128 13.39 4.64 -17.08
CA ASP A 128 14.42 5.44 -16.40
C ASP A 128 13.82 6.28 -15.26
N ALA A 129 12.59 6.80 -15.43
CA ALA A 129 11.86 7.48 -14.38
C ALA A 129 11.48 6.51 -13.24
N THR A 130 11.13 5.26 -13.55
CA THR A 130 10.84 4.25 -12.53
C THR A 130 12.10 3.91 -11.71
N LEU A 131 13.26 3.79 -12.33
CA LEU A 131 14.55 3.60 -11.64
C LEU A 131 14.89 4.80 -10.74
N GLU A 132 14.67 6.03 -11.23
CA GLU A 132 14.88 7.26 -10.44
C GLU A 132 14.02 7.24 -9.15
N LEU A 133 12.72 6.84 -9.25
CA LEU A 133 11.87 6.68 -8.07
C LEU A 133 12.44 5.65 -7.09
N MET A 134 12.88 4.50 -7.60
CA MET A 134 13.43 3.44 -6.76
C MET A 134 14.69 3.90 -6.00
N HIS A 135 15.57 4.67 -6.67
CA HIS A 135 16.76 5.24 -6.04
C HIS A 135 16.38 6.26 -4.95
N GLN A 136 15.46 7.17 -5.23
CA GLN A 136 15.03 8.16 -4.24
C GLN A 136 14.37 7.53 -3.01
N LEU A 137 13.55 6.49 -3.18
CA LEU A 137 12.94 5.75 -2.06
C LEU A 137 14.00 5.05 -1.21
N LYS A 138 15.00 4.43 -1.84
CA LYS A 138 16.12 3.78 -1.17
C LYS A 138 16.93 4.80 -0.36
N ASP A 139 17.27 5.94 -0.96
CA ASP A 139 18.03 7.00 -0.29
C ASP A 139 17.25 7.65 0.87
N ALA A 140 15.93 7.66 0.78
CA ALA A 140 15.05 8.11 1.85
C ALA A 140 14.94 7.12 3.02
N GLY A 141 15.44 5.87 2.88
CA GLY A 141 15.34 4.80 3.88
C GLY A 141 13.97 4.15 3.96
N LEU A 142 13.13 4.28 2.91
CA LEU A 142 11.81 3.66 2.84
C LEU A 142 11.89 2.25 2.24
N SER A 143 10.95 1.38 2.65
CA SER A 143 10.80 0.07 2.05
C SER A 143 9.63 0.05 1.08
N ALA A 144 9.85 -0.44 -0.14
CA ALA A 144 8.78 -0.45 -1.14
C ALA A 144 8.92 -1.59 -2.16
N PHE A 145 7.77 -2.05 -2.66
CA PHE A 145 7.67 -2.67 -3.97
C PHE A 145 7.24 -1.62 -4.98
N VAL A 146 7.99 -1.47 -6.06
CA VAL A 146 7.75 -0.45 -7.09
C VAL A 146 7.48 -1.14 -8.42
N GLY A 147 6.48 -0.69 -9.15
CA GLY A 147 6.12 -1.27 -10.42
C GLY A 147 6.23 -0.29 -11.59
N LYS A 148 7.00 -0.66 -12.63
CA LYS A 148 6.91 -0.02 -13.95
C LYS A 148 5.55 -0.34 -14.55
N LEU A 149 4.82 0.70 -14.92
CA LEU A 149 3.48 0.57 -15.46
C LEU A 149 3.50 -0.09 -16.84
N ALA A 150 2.53 -0.96 -17.11
CA ALA A 150 2.38 -1.64 -18.39
C ALA A 150 1.01 -1.31 -19.01
N MET A 151 1.04 -0.63 -20.18
CA MET A 151 -0.12 -0.28 -20.99
C MET A 151 0.27 -0.28 -22.47
N ASP A 152 -0.54 -0.90 -23.35
CA ASP A 152 -0.33 -0.92 -24.79
C ASP A 152 -1.62 -0.69 -25.60
N ARG A 153 -2.76 -0.49 -24.92
CA ARG A 153 -4.05 -0.23 -25.56
C ARG A 153 -4.92 0.72 -24.71
N ASN A 154 -5.96 1.30 -25.33
CA ASN A 154 -7.02 2.08 -24.68
C ASN A 154 -6.53 3.21 -23.77
N SER A 155 -5.38 3.77 -24.08
CA SER A 155 -4.77 4.93 -23.43
C SER A 155 -4.19 5.87 -24.51
N PRO A 156 -3.88 7.15 -24.16
CA PRO A 156 -3.37 8.10 -25.14
C PRO A 156 -2.10 7.62 -25.85
N ASP A 157 -1.93 7.97 -27.13
CA ASP A 157 -0.78 7.53 -27.93
C ASP A 157 0.57 7.96 -27.34
N ASN A 158 0.60 9.11 -26.66
CA ASN A 158 1.79 9.62 -26.00
C ASN A 158 2.02 9.03 -24.60
N TYR A 159 1.10 8.16 -24.12
CA TYR A 159 1.24 7.50 -22.82
C TYR A 159 0.80 6.03 -22.90
N ARG A 160 1.40 5.29 -23.83
CA ARG A 160 1.32 3.83 -23.95
C ARG A 160 2.54 3.27 -24.65
N GLU A 161 2.82 2.01 -24.46
CA GLU A 161 3.82 1.30 -25.25
C GLU A 161 3.35 1.16 -26.71
N PRO A 162 4.23 1.27 -27.70
CA PRO A 162 3.84 1.17 -29.10
C PRO A 162 3.38 -0.24 -29.50
N SER A 163 3.74 -1.26 -28.72
CA SER A 163 3.31 -2.64 -28.86
C SER A 163 3.61 -3.44 -27.59
N ALA A 164 2.97 -4.60 -27.43
CA ALA A 164 3.27 -5.56 -26.37
C ALA A 164 4.76 -5.96 -26.36
N ALA A 165 5.35 -6.23 -27.53
CA ALA A 165 6.76 -6.60 -27.65
C ALA A 165 7.70 -5.49 -27.18
N ALA A 166 7.41 -4.22 -27.51
CA ALA A 166 8.21 -3.08 -27.03
C ALA A 166 8.08 -2.91 -25.51
N GLY A 167 6.86 -3.00 -24.97
CA GLY A 167 6.62 -2.92 -23.53
C GLY A 167 7.30 -4.03 -22.74
N LEU A 168 7.29 -5.27 -23.27
CA LEU A 168 8.00 -6.40 -22.67
C LEU A 168 9.53 -6.20 -22.70
N ALA A 169 10.07 -5.67 -23.78
CA ALA A 169 11.50 -5.35 -23.86
C ALA A 169 11.90 -4.29 -22.82
N GLU A 170 11.09 -3.22 -22.66
CA GLU A 170 11.33 -2.19 -21.63
C GLU A 170 11.13 -2.72 -20.20
N THR A 171 10.15 -3.58 -19.98
CA THR A 171 9.96 -4.22 -18.66
C THR A 171 11.14 -5.14 -18.32
N ARG A 172 11.65 -5.90 -19.30
CA ARG A 172 12.86 -6.71 -19.12
C ARG A 172 14.09 -5.85 -18.85
N ARG A 173 14.29 -4.75 -19.61
CA ARG A 173 15.38 -3.80 -19.37
C ARG A 173 15.37 -3.26 -17.94
N TRP A 174 14.20 -2.91 -17.43
CA TRP A 174 14.02 -2.46 -16.06
C TRP A 174 14.36 -3.54 -15.03
N LEU A 175 13.86 -4.78 -15.21
CA LEU A 175 14.17 -5.90 -14.32
C LEU A 175 15.65 -6.28 -14.34
N ASP A 176 16.30 -6.23 -15.51
CA ASP A 176 17.74 -6.46 -15.64
C ASP A 176 18.57 -5.38 -14.92
N ALA A 177 18.14 -4.12 -14.96
CA ALA A 177 18.75 -3.04 -14.18
C ALA A 177 18.60 -3.31 -12.67
N CYS A 178 17.40 -3.67 -12.20
CA CYS A 178 17.17 -4.07 -10.81
C CYS A 178 18.05 -5.27 -10.39
N LYS A 179 18.22 -6.24 -11.29
CA LYS A 179 19.11 -7.39 -11.06
C LYS A 179 20.57 -6.97 -10.93
N ALA A 180 21.04 -6.08 -11.80
CA ALA A 180 22.40 -5.55 -11.76
C ALA A 180 22.69 -4.77 -10.47
N GLU A 181 21.70 -4.08 -9.92
CA GLU A 181 21.76 -3.37 -8.64
C GLU A 181 21.50 -4.25 -7.41
N ASN A 182 21.30 -5.55 -7.59
CA ASN A 182 20.95 -6.51 -6.53
C ASN A 182 19.67 -6.12 -5.77
N SER A 183 18.70 -5.54 -6.46
CA SER A 183 17.42 -5.09 -5.88
C SER A 183 16.20 -5.96 -6.24
N LEU A 184 16.36 -7.06 -7.00
CA LEU A 184 15.25 -7.96 -7.32
C LEU A 184 14.63 -8.61 -6.07
N HIS A 185 15.46 -9.14 -5.19
CA HIS A 185 15.03 -9.94 -4.03
C HIS A 185 15.63 -9.46 -2.72
N ALA A 186 16.56 -8.50 -2.78
CA ALA A 186 17.26 -7.96 -1.62
C ALA A 186 17.13 -6.45 -1.55
N GLY A 187 17.37 -5.89 -0.35
CA GLY A 187 17.26 -4.46 -0.11
C GLY A 187 15.82 -3.98 0.15
N PRO A 188 15.69 -2.70 0.51
CA PRO A 188 14.41 -2.15 0.92
C PRO A 188 13.47 -1.84 -0.24
N VAL A 189 13.99 -1.58 -1.46
CA VAL A 189 13.18 -1.23 -2.63
C VAL A 189 13.36 -2.28 -3.71
N ARG A 190 12.26 -2.93 -4.08
CA ARG A 190 12.21 -4.10 -4.97
C ARG A 190 11.20 -3.91 -6.11
N PRO A 191 11.40 -4.54 -7.28
CA PRO A 191 10.47 -4.44 -8.40
C PRO A 191 9.22 -5.32 -8.21
N MET A 192 8.12 -4.90 -8.89
CA MET A 192 6.83 -5.57 -8.90
C MET A 192 6.17 -5.40 -10.28
N ILE A 193 5.79 -6.49 -10.95
CA ILE A 193 5.11 -6.42 -12.26
C ILE A 193 3.78 -5.69 -12.09
N THR A 194 3.51 -4.71 -12.98
CA THR A 194 2.38 -3.80 -12.80
C THR A 194 1.63 -3.56 -14.11
N PRO A 195 0.80 -4.51 -14.60
CA PRO A 195 -0.24 -4.16 -15.55
C PRO A 195 -1.16 -3.14 -14.88
N ARG A 196 -1.43 -1.98 -15.54
CA ARG A 196 -2.28 -0.98 -14.90
C ARG A 196 -3.65 -1.57 -14.54
N PHE A 197 -4.32 -2.10 -15.54
CA PHE A 197 -5.57 -2.85 -15.42
C PHE A 197 -5.88 -3.51 -16.78
N THR A 198 -6.74 -4.49 -16.82
CA THR A 198 -7.05 -5.27 -18.03
C THR A 198 -7.47 -4.39 -19.23
N PRO A 199 -8.28 -3.32 -19.08
CA PRO A 199 -8.64 -2.49 -20.23
C PRO A 199 -7.46 -1.85 -20.96
N SER A 200 -6.37 -1.51 -20.26
CA SER A 200 -5.20 -0.84 -20.88
C SER A 200 -4.03 -1.78 -21.23
N THR A 201 -4.13 -3.07 -20.88
CA THR A 201 -3.06 -4.05 -21.12
C THR A 201 -3.58 -5.20 -21.96
N GLY A 202 -3.04 -5.36 -23.17
CA GLY A 202 -3.47 -6.40 -24.12
C GLY A 202 -3.06 -7.81 -23.69
N ASP A 203 -3.72 -8.81 -24.28
CA ASP A 203 -3.53 -10.22 -23.92
C ASP A 203 -2.11 -10.71 -24.13
N GLU A 204 -1.44 -10.30 -25.23
CA GLU A 204 -0.04 -10.62 -25.50
C GLU A 204 0.88 -10.00 -24.46
N TYR A 205 0.62 -8.75 -24.06
CA TYR A 205 1.41 -8.07 -23.04
C TYR A 205 1.21 -8.72 -21.67
N MET A 206 -0.06 -8.99 -21.27
CA MET A 206 -0.38 -9.72 -20.03
C MET A 206 0.32 -11.08 -19.96
N ALA A 207 0.30 -11.85 -21.04
CA ALA A 207 0.96 -13.16 -21.10
C ALA A 207 2.48 -13.04 -20.90
N GLY A 208 3.12 -12.06 -21.56
CA GLY A 208 4.54 -11.80 -21.40
C GLY A 208 4.89 -11.28 -20.01
N LEU A 209 4.04 -10.43 -19.39
CA LEU A 209 4.23 -9.97 -18.02
C LEU A 209 4.17 -11.12 -17.01
N GLY A 210 3.25 -12.08 -17.19
CA GLY A 210 3.18 -13.30 -16.37
C GLY A 210 4.45 -14.15 -16.51
N GLN A 211 4.99 -14.28 -17.73
CA GLN A 211 6.26 -14.97 -17.96
C GLN A 211 7.43 -14.27 -17.28
N LEU A 212 7.50 -12.91 -17.36
CA LEU A 212 8.54 -12.14 -16.69
C LEU A 212 8.42 -12.25 -15.16
N ALA A 213 7.20 -12.19 -14.59
CA ALA A 213 7.00 -12.39 -13.16
C ALA A 213 7.56 -13.74 -12.69
N ALA A 214 7.28 -14.82 -13.43
CA ALA A 214 7.77 -16.15 -13.14
C ALA A 214 9.29 -16.28 -13.34
N GLU A 215 9.84 -15.73 -14.45
CA GLU A 215 11.27 -15.79 -14.79
C GLU A 215 12.13 -15.07 -13.75
N TYR A 216 11.70 -13.88 -13.32
CA TYR A 216 12.45 -13.05 -12.37
C TYR A 216 12.04 -13.28 -10.91
N HIS A 217 11.04 -14.13 -10.66
CA HIS A 217 10.48 -14.39 -9.32
C HIS A 217 10.10 -13.11 -8.58
N VAL A 218 9.40 -12.22 -9.25
CA VAL A 218 8.93 -10.93 -8.69
C VAL A 218 7.40 -10.93 -8.55
N PRO A 219 6.85 -10.23 -7.54
CA PRO A 219 5.41 -10.13 -7.33
C PRO A 219 4.72 -9.31 -8.41
N ALA A 220 3.38 -9.27 -8.35
CA ALA A 220 2.55 -8.46 -9.23
C ALA A 220 1.55 -7.60 -8.47
N GLN A 221 1.08 -6.51 -9.09
CA GLN A 221 -0.01 -5.68 -8.60
C GLN A 221 -0.87 -5.17 -9.75
N SER A 222 -2.16 -4.94 -9.48
CA SER A 222 -3.08 -4.32 -10.43
C SER A 222 -4.35 -3.82 -9.72
N HIS A 223 -5.33 -3.33 -10.50
CA HIS A 223 -6.66 -2.94 -10.06
C HIS A 223 -7.66 -4.06 -10.36
N LEU A 224 -8.66 -4.24 -9.50
CA LEU A 224 -9.66 -5.31 -9.65
C LEU A 224 -11.04 -4.86 -9.21
N SER A 225 -12.01 -5.01 -10.13
CA SER A 225 -13.45 -4.88 -9.85
C SER A 225 -13.79 -3.60 -9.06
N GLU A 226 -13.22 -2.47 -9.51
CA GLU A 226 -13.33 -1.17 -8.86
C GLU A 226 -14.61 -0.45 -9.23
N ASN A 227 -14.95 -0.39 -10.52
CA ASN A 227 -16.05 0.41 -11.05
C ASN A 227 -16.95 -0.45 -11.96
N PRO A 228 -18.30 -0.31 -11.91
CA PRO A 228 -19.18 -1.06 -12.78
C PRO A 228 -18.94 -0.87 -14.28
N GLY A 229 -18.55 0.36 -14.71
CA GLY A 229 -18.18 0.65 -16.09
C GLY A 229 -16.92 -0.08 -16.52
N GLU A 230 -15.90 -0.11 -15.67
CA GLU A 230 -14.67 -0.87 -15.86
C GLU A 230 -14.95 -2.38 -16.00
N ILE A 231 -15.77 -2.95 -15.12
CA ILE A 231 -16.13 -4.38 -15.14
C ILE A 231 -16.86 -4.73 -16.44
N ALA A 232 -17.80 -3.90 -16.88
CA ALA A 232 -18.50 -4.10 -18.16
C ALA A 232 -17.50 -4.05 -19.33
N TRP A 233 -16.57 -3.12 -19.33
CA TRP A 233 -15.53 -3.01 -20.34
C TRP A 233 -14.60 -4.23 -20.38
N VAL A 234 -14.21 -4.76 -19.22
CA VAL A 234 -13.44 -6.02 -19.15
C VAL A 234 -14.22 -7.19 -19.72
N ALA A 235 -15.52 -7.29 -19.43
CA ALA A 235 -16.38 -8.36 -20.00
C ALA A 235 -16.45 -8.29 -21.52
N GLU A 236 -16.46 -7.09 -22.11
CA GLU A 236 -16.39 -6.88 -23.57
C GLU A 236 -15.03 -7.28 -24.16
N LEU A 237 -13.95 -6.89 -23.49
CA LEU A 237 -12.56 -7.16 -23.96
C LEU A 237 -12.15 -8.62 -23.77
N CYS A 238 -12.72 -9.29 -22.76
CA CYS A 238 -12.38 -10.66 -22.36
C CYS A 238 -13.62 -11.57 -22.35
N PRO A 239 -14.32 -11.80 -23.47
CA PRO A 239 -15.63 -12.48 -23.51
C PRO A 239 -15.60 -13.95 -23.05
N GLY A 240 -14.41 -14.52 -22.83
CA GLY A 240 -14.26 -15.89 -22.31
C GLY A 240 -14.11 -16.00 -20.79
N THR A 241 -14.17 -14.89 -20.06
CA THR A 241 -14.04 -14.86 -18.59
C THR A 241 -15.41 -14.84 -17.92
N LYS A 242 -15.51 -15.47 -16.76
CA LYS A 242 -16.72 -15.43 -15.92
C LYS A 242 -16.77 -14.19 -15.03
N PHE A 243 -15.60 -13.69 -14.66
CA PHE A 243 -15.41 -12.51 -13.81
C PHE A 243 -14.06 -11.84 -14.13
N TYR A 244 -13.88 -10.63 -13.66
CA TYR A 244 -12.73 -9.80 -14.01
C TYR A 244 -11.38 -10.48 -13.67
N GLY A 245 -11.22 -11.05 -12.49
CA GLY A 245 -9.96 -11.66 -12.04
C GLY A 245 -9.46 -12.82 -12.92
N GLU A 246 -10.33 -13.46 -13.72
CA GLU A 246 -9.89 -14.46 -14.68
C GLU A 246 -9.02 -13.87 -15.80
N SER A 247 -9.17 -12.57 -16.09
CA SER A 247 -8.33 -11.87 -17.07
C SER A 247 -6.85 -11.78 -16.66
N TYR A 248 -6.57 -11.83 -15.35
CA TYR A 248 -5.22 -11.92 -14.78
C TYR A 248 -4.80 -13.36 -14.49
N SER A 249 -5.73 -14.15 -13.94
CA SER A 249 -5.47 -15.52 -13.49
C SER A 249 -4.96 -16.43 -14.63
N ARG A 250 -5.50 -16.27 -15.85
CA ARG A 250 -5.07 -17.03 -17.04
C ARG A 250 -3.59 -16.81 -17.41
N TYR A 251 -2.98 -15.72 -16.91
CA TYR A 251 -1.59 -15.36 -17.18
C TYR A 251 -0.69 -15.51 -15.94
N GLY A 252 -1.19 -16.11 -14.86
CA GLY A 252 -0.41 -16.30 -13.62
C GLY A 252 -0.18 -15.01 -12.81
N LEU A 253 -1.01 -13.96 -13.02
CA LEU A 253 -0.91 -12.67 -12.35
C LEU A 253 -2.04 -12.47 -11.31
N PHE A 254 -2.46 -13.55 -10.64
CA PHE A 254 -3.58 -13.51 -9.69
C PHE A 254 -3.31 -14.38 -8.44
N GLY A 255 -2.20 -14.14 -7.77
CA GLY A 255 -1.76 -14.93 -6.62
C GLY A 255 -1.23 -16.31 -7.02
N GLY A 256 -1.17 -17.25 -6.07
CA GLY A 256 -0.54 -18.55 -6.26
C GLY A 256 0.99 -18.42 -6.23
N ASP A 257 1.66 -18.86 -7.29
CA ASP A 257 3.13 -18.82 -7.38
C ASP A 257 3.70 -17.40 -7.51
N VAL A 258 2.89 -16.44 -7.97
CA VAL A 258 3.25 -15.01 -8.06
C VAL A 258 2.47 -14.24 -6.99
N PRO A 259 3.08 -13.85 -5.85
CA PRO A 259 2.41 -13.03 -4.84
C PRO A 259 1.83 -11.77 -5.49
N THR A 260 0.55 -11.51 -5.28
CA THR A 260 -0.16 -10.45 -6.03
C THR A 260 -0.96 -9.56 -5.09
N VAL A 261 -0.87 -8.23 -5.29
CA VAL A 261 -1.73 -7.23 -4.67
C VAL A 261 -2.78 -6.78 -5.69
N MET A 262 -4.07 -6.84 -5.30
CA MET A 262 -5.18 -6.31 -6.10
C MET A 262 -5.87 -5.20 -5.34
N ALA A 263 -5.92 -4.01 -5.94
CA ALA A 263 -6.57 -2.85 -5.35
C ALA A 263 -8.08 -2.88 -5.53
N HIS A 264 -8.79 -2.27 -4.59
CA HIS A 264 -10.23 -2.00 -4.52
C HIS A 264 -11.11 -3.23 -4.24
N CYS A 265 -11.26 -4.16 -5.17
CA CYS A 265 -12.09 -5.37 -5.04
C CYS A 265 -13.51 -5.07 -4.51
N ILE A 266 -14.14 -3.98 -5.01
CA ILE A 266 -15.43 -3.47 -4.51
C ILE A 266 -16.56 -4.37 -4.93
N TYR A 267 -16.57 -4.77 -6.20
CA TYR A 267 -17.66 -5.50 -6.85
C TYR A 267 -17.29 -6.94 -7.20
N SER A 268 -16.27 -7.49 -6.56
CA SER A 268 -15.86 -8.88 -6.78
C SER A 268 -17.01 -9.84 -6.44
N PRO A 269 -17.53 -10.63 -7.40
CA PRO A 269 -18.52 -11.65 -7.12
C PRO A 269 -17.95 -12.77 -6.25
N ASP A 270 -18.82 -13.61 -5.69
CA ASP A 270 -18.40 -14.65 -4.74
C ASP A 270 -17.37 -15.64 -5.33
N ASP A 271 -17.49 -15.97 -6.62
CA ASP A 271 -16.53 -16.85 -7.32
C ASP A 271 -15.14 -16.19 -7.46
N GLU A 272 -15.10 -14.87 -7.77
CA GLU A 272 -13.85 -14.11 -7.81
C GLU A 272 -13.24 -14.01 -6.42
N ALA A 273 -14.05 -13.68 -5.42
CA ALA A 273 -13.62 -13.62 -4.03
C ALA A 273 -13.10 -14.98 -3.52
N ALA A 274 -13.73 -16.09 -3.91
CA ALA A 274 -13.25 -17.44 -3.59
C ALA A 274 -11.89 -17.72 -4.25
N LEU A 275 -11.70 -17.33 -5.50
CA LEU A 275 -10.42 -17.49 -6.21
C LEU A 275 -9.32 -16.62 -5.58
N MET A 276 -9.63 -15.35 -5.23
CA MET A 276 -8.69 -14.50 -4.49
C MET A 276 -8.20 -15.16 -3.21
N LYS A 277 -9.14 -15.75 -2.44
CA LYS A 277 -8.79 -16.42 -1.18
C LYS A 277 -7.95 -17.67 -1.40
N ALA A 278 -8.33 -18.52 -2.36
CA ALA A 278 -7.62 -19.75 -2.70
C ALA A 278 -6.17 -19.48 -3.16
N ASN A 279 -5.99 -18.43 -3.96
CA ASN A 279 -4.68 -18.02 -4.49
C ASN A 279 -3.92 -17.07 -3.56
N ARG A 280 -4.44 -16.78 -2.36
CA ARG A 280 -3.78 -15.88 -1.39
C ARG A 280 -3.51 -14.47 -1.95
N VAL A 281 -4.38 -13.96 -2.82
CA VAL A 281 -4.30 -12.57 -3.32
C VAL A 281 -4.41 -11.61 -2.13
N MET A 282 -3.52 -10.61 -2.08
CA MET A 282 -3.57 -9.53 -1.12
C MET A 282 -4.50 -8.43 -1.64
N ILE A 283 -5.53 -8.09 -0.87
CA ILE A 283 -6.46 -7.01 -1.19
C ILE A 283 -5.95 -5.70 -0.60
N ALA A 284 -5.81 -4.67 -1.43
CA ALA A 284 -5.57 -3.30 -0.98
C ALA A 284 -6.91 -2.55 -0.91
N HIS A 285 -7.41 -2.29 0.30
CA HIS A 285 -8.62 -1.52 0.51
C HIS A 285 -8.32 -0.03 0.51
N CYS A 286 -8.88 0.70 -0.46
CA CYS A 286 -8.61 2.12 -0.74
C CYS A 286 -9.86 2.98 -0.49
N PRO A 287 -10.35 3.13 0.75
CA PRO A 287 -11.66 3.73 1.01
C PRO A 287 -11.76 5.18 0.54
N THR A 288 -10.73 6.00 0.75
CA THR A 288 -10.72 7.42 0.37
C THR A 288 -10.82 7.62 -1.14
N SER A 289 -10.12 6.80 -1.92
CA SER A 289 -10.23 6.82 -3.37
C SER A 289 -11.59 6.34 -3.85
N ASN A 290 -12.06 5.21 -3.32
CA ASN A 290 -13.36 4.65 -3.68
C ASN A 290 -14.51 5.66 -3.50
N GLU A 291 -14.41 6.55 -2.49
CA GLU A 291 -15.34 7.66 -2.27
C GLU A 291 -15.15 8.75 -3.33
N ASN A 292 -13.91 9.20 -3.55
CA ASN A 292 -13.60 10.35 -4.40
C ASN A 292 -13.93 10.12 -5.88
N VAL A 293 -13.60 8.93 -6.43
CA VAL A 293 -13.83 8.59 -7.84
C VAL A 293 -15.19 7.90 -8.08
N ILE A 294 -16.09 7.97 -7.10
CA ILE A 294 -17.46 7.43 -7.16
C ILE A 294 -17.47 5.91 -7.47
N ALA A 295 -16.43 5.19 -7.04
CA ALA A 295 -16.31 3.76 -7.31
C ALA A 295 -17.29 2.92 -6.47
N GLY A 296 -17.44 3.23 -5.17
CA GLY A 296 -18.39 2.49 -4.31
C GLY A 296 -17.82 2.10 -2.95
N ILE A 297 -18.49 1.17 -2.25
CA ILE A 297 -18.11 0.77 -0.88
C ILE A 297 -17.73 -0.71 -0.84
N ALA A 298 -16.45 -1.00 -0.73
CA ALA A 298 -15.91 -2.36 -0.65
C ALA A 298 -16.40 -3.12 0.61
N PRO A 299 -16.59 -4.46 0.53
CA PRO A 299 -16.99 -5.29 1.67
C PRO A 299 -15.80 -5.65 2.59
N ALA A 300 -14.96 -4.66 2.96
CA ALA A 300 -13.70 -4.86 3.68
C ALA A 300 -13.87 -5.65 5.00
N ALA A 301 -14.92 -5.36 5.78
CA ALA A 301 -15.21 -6.12 7.01
C ALA A 301 -15.54 -7.61 6.72
N LYS A 302 -16.23 -7.92 5.60
CA LYS A 302 -16.50 -9.29 5.15
C LYS A 302 -15.19 -9.99 4.80
N TYR A 303 -14.31 -9.32 4.04
CA TYR A 303 -13.02 -9.86 3.66
C TYR A 303 -12.14 -10.14 4.89
N LEU A 304 -11.95 -9.15 5.75
CA LEU A 304 -11.12 -9.30 6.95
C LEU A 304 -11.58 -10.46 7.83
N ARG A 305 -12.84 -10.47 8.24
CA ARG A 305 -13.39 -11.49 9.15
C ARG A 305 -13.60 -12.84 8.49
N GLY A 306 -13.72 -12.85 7.17
CA GLY A 306 -13.77 -14.08 6.37
C GLY A 306 -12.41 -14.70 6.11
N GLY A 307 -11.30 -14.08 6.55
CA GLY A 307 -9.94 -14.60 6.44
C GLY A 307 -9.32 -14.44 5.03
N TRP A 308 -9.71 -13.41 4.29
CA TRP A 308 -8.94 -12.94 3.14
C TRP A 308 -7.75 -12.13 3.61
N ARG A 309 -6.66 -12.13 2.84
CA ARG A 309 -5.52 -11.23 3.07
C ARG A 309 -5.95 -9.82 2.65
N ILE A 310 -5.92 -8.88 3.56
CA ILE A 310 -6.36 -7.51 3.31
C ILE A 310 -5.59 -6.51 4.16
N GLY A 311 -5.16 -5.42 3.53
CA GLY A 311 -4.60 -4.23 4.17
C GLY A 311 -5.19 -2.96 3.58
N LEU A 312 -4.63 -1.81 3.95
CA LEU A 312 -5.06 -0.51 3.46
C LEU A 312 -4.18 -0.01 2.31
N GLY A 313 -4.75 0.81 1.44
CA GLY A 313 -4.06 1.59 0.44
C GLY A 313 -4.54 3.04 0.48
N SER A 314 -3.63 4.00 0.32
CA SER A 314 -4.00 5.41 0.20
C SER A 314 -4.57 5.74 -1.17
N ASP A 315 -4.08 5.03 -2.17
CA ASP A 315 -4.40 5.22 -3.58
C ASP A 315 -4.29 6.70 -4.02
N VAL A 316 -3.23 7.36 -3.60
CA VAL A 316 -2.90 8.69 -4.11
C VAL A 316 -2.67 8.59 -5.62
N ALA A 317 -3.38 9.40 -6.47
CA ALA A 317 -4.17 10.58 -6.13
C ALA A 317 -5.69 10.40 -6.22
N GLY A 318 -6.24 9.21 -6.53
CA GLY A 318 -7.67 8.95 -6.32
C GLY A 318 -8.02 9.15 -4.84
N GLY A 319 -7.22 8.62 -3.93
CA GLY A 319 -7.18 9.05 -2.54
C GLY A 319 -6.43 10.39 -2.37
N HIS A 320 -6.98 11.28 -1.57
CA HIS A 320 -6.51 12.66 -1.42
C HIS A 320 -5.42 12.85 -0.34
N THR A 321 -4.84 11.76 0.21
CA THR A 321 -3.91 11.87 1.33
C THR A 321 -2.94 10.68 1.41
N LEU A 322 -1.67 10.96 1.77
CA LEU A 322 -0.68 9.95 2.19
C LEU A 322 -0.82 9.56 3.67
N ASP A 323 -1.74 10.19 4.42
CA ASP A 323 -1.93 9.90 5.84
C ASP A 323 -2.82 8.66 6.03
N LEU A 324 -2.20 7.52 6.26
CA LEU A 324 -2.92 6.27 6.51
C LEU A 324 -3.77 6.28 7.80
N PHE A 325 -3.54 7.18 8.76
CA PHE A 325 -4.47 7.34 9.87
C PHE A 325 -5.81 7.91 9.41
N THR A 326 -5.79 8.85 8.47
CA THR A 326 -7.00 9.34 7.79
C THR A 326 -7.68 8.22 7.00
N VAL A 327 -6.91 7.39 6.28
CA VAL A 327 -7.45 6.23 5.54
C VAL A 327 -8.08 5.20 6.49
N MET A 328 -7.49 4.94 7.67
CA MET A 328 -8.09 4.10 8.72
C MET A 328 -9.45 4.64 9.17
N ALA A 329 -9.55 5.95 9.42
CA ALA A 329 -10.81 6.58 9.82
C ALA A 329 -11.87 6.44 8.71
N SER A 330 -11.52 6.71 7.45
CA SER A 330 -12.40 6.51 6.29
C SER A 330 -12.85 5.05 6.19
N ALA A 331 -11.95 4.05 6.30
CA ALA A 331 -12.31 2.63 6.26
C ALA A 331 -13.42 2.28 7.29
N VAL A 332 -13.29 2.79 8.52
CA VAL A 332 -14.33 2.61 9.55
C VAL A 332 -15.63 3.33 9.17
N GLN A 333 -15.56 4.57 8.65
CA GLN A 333 -16.74 5.37 8.30
C GLN A 333 -17.52 4.75 7.14
N VAL A 334 -16.86 4.39 6.04
CA VAL A 334 -17.53 3.77 4.88
C VAL A 334 -18.09 2.40 5.21
N SER A 335 -17.44 1.63 6.10
CA SER A 335 -17.97 0.34 6.55
C SER A 335 -19.30 0.49 7.31
N LYS A 336 -19.49 1.60 8.06
CA LYS A 336 -20.76 1.95 8.71
C LYS A 336 -21.86 2.28 7.69
N LEU A 337 -21.51 3.02 6.61
CA LEU A 337 -22.44 3.32 5.51
C LEU A 337 -22.82 2.03 4.77
N ARG A 338 -21.84 1.16 4.45
CA ARG A 338 -22.15 -0.15 3.85
C ARG A 338 -23.08 -0.95 4.73
N TRP A 339 -22.79 -1.08 6.02
CA TRP A 339 -23.67 -1.81 6.95
C TRP A 339 -25.05 -1.21 7.00
N ARG A 340 -25.19 0.11 6.99
CA ARG A 340 -26.49 0.77 7.10
C ARG A 340 -27.34 0.65 5.85
N TYR A 341 -26.73 0.74 4.66
CA TYR A 341 -27.48 0.93 3.41
C TYR A 341 -27.35 -0.21 2.40
N VAL A 342 -26.33 -1.08 2.54
CA VAL A 342 -26.04 -2.14 1.55
C VAL A 342 -26.22 -3.53 2.14
N ASP A 343 -25.54 -3.85 3.27
CA ASP A 343 -25.51 -5.20 3.82
C ASP A 343 -25.33 -5.16 5.34
N GLN A 344 -26.37 -5.56 6.08
CA GLN A 344 -26.37 -5.59 7.54
C GLN A 344 -25.90 -6.93 8.13
N SER A 345 -25.51 -7.89 7.32
CA SER A 345 -25.07 -9.21 7.78
C SER A 345 -23.72 -9.17 8.50
N VAL A 346 -22.84 -8.21 8.12
CA VAL A 346 -21.51 -8.06 8.69
C VAL A 346 -21.37 -6.69 9.37
N LYS A 347 -21.10 -6.67 10.69
CA LYS A 347 -20.91 -5.42 11.46
C LYS A 347 -19.82 -4.54 10.85
N PRO A 348 -19.88 -3.20 11.03
CA PRO A 348 -18.83 -2.29 10.58
C PRO A 348 -17.46 -2.61 11.18
N LEU A 349 -16.40 -2.15 10.50
CA LEU A 349 -15.03 -2.19 11.04
C LEU A 349 -14.91 -1.38 12.32
N THR A 350 -14.03 -1.82 13.21
CA THR A 350 -13.56 -1.09 14.37
C THR A 350 -12.23 -0.40 14.08
N MET A 351 -11.81 0.56 14.92
CA MET A 351 -10.48 1.18 14.79
C MET A 351 -9.34 0.18 15.01
N THR A 352 -9.54 -0.83 15.87
CA THR A 352 -8.60 -1.93 16.07
C THR A 352 -8.39 -2.72 14.78
N GLU A 353 -9.46 -3.08 14.09
CA GLU A 353 -9.39 -3.77 12.80
C GLU A 353 -8.75 -2.91 11.73
N ALA A 354 -9.01 -1.59 11.72
CA ALA A 354 -8.35 -0.66 10.79
C ALA A 354 -6.84 -0.55 11.04
N LEU A 355 -6.41 -0.50 12.32
CA LEU A 355 -4.98 -0.53 12.67
C LEU A 355 -4.34 -1.87 12.26
N TYR A 356 -5.03 -3.00 12.49
CA TYR A 356 -4.57 -4.31 12.02
C TYR A 356 -4.34 -4.30 10.51
N MET A 357 -5.29 -3.81 9.72
CA MET A 357 -5.18 -3.73 8.26
C MET A 357 -4.02 -2.82 7.83
N ALA A 358 -3.78 -1.72 8.56
CA ALA A 358 -2.69 -0.78 8.28
C ALA A 358 -1.30 -1.29 8.73
N THR A 359 -1.22 -2.35 9.53
CA THR A 359 0.03 -2.88 10.10
C THR A 359 0.23 -4.35 9.72
N VAL A 360 -0.25 -5.29 10.52
CA VAL A 360 -0.08 -6.75 10.30
C VAL A 360 -0.75 -7.20 9.01
N GLY A 361 -1.99 -6.74 8.75
CA GLY A 361 -2.73 -7.11 7.55
C GLY A 361 -1.98 -6.73 6.27
N GLY A 362 -1.52 -5.46 6.18
CA GLY A 362 -0.68 -5.01 5.06
C GLY A 362 0.70 -5.67 5.07
N GLY A 363 1.31 -5.85 6.25
CA GLY A 363 2.61 -6.49 6.44
C GLY A 363 2.66 -7.96 6.03
N ASP A 364 1.52 -8.64 6.00
CA ASP A 364 1.42 -10.04 5.56
C ASP A 364 1.87 -10.24 4.09
N PHE A 365 1.83 -9.19 3.26
CA PHE A 365 2.40 -9.23 1.92
C PHE A 365 3.93 -9.42 1.96
N TRP A 366 4.63 -8.76 2.89
CA TRP A 366 6.07 -8.91 3.07
C TRP A 366 6.47 -10.28 3.63
N ALA A 367 5.53 -11.00 4.29
CA ALA A 367 5.78 -12.35 4.78
C ALA A 367 6.04 -13.35 3.65
N ASP A 368 5.50 -13.15 2.46
CA ASP A 368 5.79 -13.95 1.26
C ASP A 368 7.29 -13.84 0.84
N PHE A 369 8.00 -12.83 1.35
CA PHE A 369 9.42 -12.56 1.10
C PHE A 369 10.30 -12.76 2.35
N GLY A 370 9.77 -13.44 3.37
CA GLY A 370 10.49 -13.79 4.60
C GLY A 370 10.62 -12.67 5.64
N GLU A 371 9.91 -11.54 5.46
CA GLU A 371 9.93 -10.42 6.41
C GLU A 371 8.67 -10.45 7.30
N LYS A 372 8.85 -10.30 8.62
CA LYS A 372 7.75 -10.13 9.57
C LYS A 372 7.54 -8.64 9.83
N VAL A 373 6.32 -8.12 9.62
CA VAL A 373 6.02 -6.68 9.65
C VAL A 373 4.76 -6.42 10.48
N GLY A 374 4.72 -5.30 11.19
CA GLY A 374 3.52 -4.74 11.78
C GLY A 374 3.28 -5.07 13.25
N LEU A 375 4.22 -5.73 13.96
CA LEU A 375 4.15 -6.00 15.39
C LEU A 375 5.45 -5.65 16.10
N PHE A 376 5.33 -5.39 17.41
CA PHE A 376 6.46 -5.27 18.32
C PHE A 376 6.74 -6.61 18.99
N GLU A 377 7.21 -7.59 18.21
CA GLU A 377 7.60 -8.92 18.66
C GLU A 377 8.96 -9.32 18.09
N ASP A 378 9.64 -10.24 18.75
CA ASP A 378 10.98 -10.68 18.37
C ASP A 378 11.04 -11.15 16.92
N GLY A 379 12.03 -10.63 16.19
CA GLY A 379 12.26 -10.93 14.78
C GLY A 379 11.34 -10.21 13.79
N TYR A 380 10.43 -9.33 14.27
CA TYR A 380 9.71 -8.40 13.38
C TYR A 380 10.60 -7.23 13.00
N ALA A 381 10.41 -6.68 11.80
CA ALA A 381 11.06 -5.46 11.36
C ALA A 381 10.77 -4.34 12.37
N PHE A 382 11.81 -3.62 12.78
CA PHE A 382 11.67 -2.49 13.68
C PHE A 382 11.20 -1.26 12.92
N ASP A 383 9.92 -1.28 12.54
CA ASP A 383 9.21 -0.15 11.95
C ASP A 383 8.34 0.46 13.05
N ALA A 384 8.61 1.71 13.45
CA ALA A 384 7.93 2.32 14.58
C ALA A 384 7.61 3.80 14.32
N LEU A 385 6.43 4.22 14.77
CA LEU A 385 5.96 5.60 14.74
C LEU A 385 5.75 6.09 16.16
N VAL A 386 6.39 7.18 16.52
CA VAL A 386 6.15 7.87 17.80
C VAL A 386 5.18 9.01 17.53
N LEU A 387 3.96 8.89 18.06
CA LEU A 387 2.88 9.83 17.80
C LEU A 387 2.98 11.05 18.72
N GLU A 388 2.95 12.25 18.12
CA GLU A 388 2.83 13.51 18.85
C GLU A 388 1.35 13.94 18.91
N ASP A 389 0.71 13.65 20.02
CA ASP A 389 -0.71 13.93 20.23
C ASP A 389 -0.98 15.08 21.24
N ALA A 390 0.04 15.87 21.56
CA ALA A 390 -0.10 16.97 22.52
C ALA A 390 -1.14 18.00 22.08
N ALA A 391 -1.26 18.27 20.78
CA ALA A 391 -2.27 19.17 20.21
C ALA A 391 -3.72 18.64 20.37
N LEU A 392 -3.89 17.35 20.68
CA LEU A 392 -5.18 16.70 20.89
C LEU A 392 -5.62 16.64 22.37
N LYS A 393 -4.78 17.11 23.29
CA LYS A 393 -5.10 17.15 24.73
C LYS A 393 -6.26 18.11 24.98
N ASN A 394 -7.11 17.74 25.94
CA ASN A 394 -8.19 18.60 26.45
C ASN A 394 -8.45 18.27 27.94
N MET A 395 -9.60 18.73 28.49
CA MET A 395 -9.94 18.55 29.90
C MET A 395 -10.16 17.10 30.33
N ARG A 396 -10.48 16.20 29.38
CA ARG A 396 -10.68 14.77 29.65
C ARG A 396 -9.37 14.01 29.48
N SER A 397 -9.08 13.07 30.38
CA SER A 397 -8.05 12.06 30.21
C SER A 397 -8.54 10.95 29.28
N PHE A 398 -7.66 10.44 28.43
CA PHE A 398 -7.94 9.39 27.47
C PHE A 398 -7.03 8.18 27.70
N THR A 399 -7.61 6.98 27.55
CA THR A 399 -6.85 5.74 27.47
C THR A 399 -5.97 5.73 26.20
N PRO A 400 -4.91 4.90 26.16
CA PRO A 400 -4.09 4.77 24.95
C PRO A 400 -4.91 4.45 23.67
N ALA A 401 -5.93 3.59 23.78
CA ALA A 401 -6.82 3.27 22.67
C ALA A 401 -7.64 4.49 22.19
N GLU A 402 -8.23 5.24 23.13
CA GLU A 402 -8.95 6.47 22.81
C GLU A 402 -8.03 7.55 22.22
N ARG A 403 -6.77 7.64 22.66
CA ARG A 403 -5.77 8.55 22.10
C ARG A 403 -5.46 8.20 20.64
N LEU A 404 -5.26 6.92 20.33
CA LEU A 404 -5.06 6.44 18.96
C LEU A 404 -6.28 6.75 18.09
N GLU A 405 -7.50 6.45 18.56
CA GLU A 405 -8.73 6.74 17.84
C GLU A 405 -8.86 8.24 17.52
N ARG A 406 -8.61 9.09 18.52
CA ARG A 406 -8.59 10.55 18.34
C ARG A 406 -7.52 11.03 17.37
N TYR A 407 -6.33 10.39 17.39
CA TYR A 407 -5.25 10.69 16.47
C TYR A 407 -5.71 10.46 15.01
N ALA A 408 -6.32 9.30 14.74
CA ALA A 408 -6.82 8.95 13.41
C ALA A 408 -7.98 9.87 12.95
N TYR A 409 -8.96 10.15 13.82
CA TYR A 409 -10.15 10.91 13.41
C TYR A 409 -9.95 12.42 13.35
N LEU A 410 -9.05 13.00 14.14
CA LEU A 410 -8.91 14.44 14.23
C LEU A 410 -7.87 15.02 13.25
N GLY A 411 -6.96 14.21 12.71
CA GLY A 411 -5.99 14.60 11.69
C GLY A 411 -5.05 15.75 12.11
N LYS A 412 -4.89 15.99 13.42
CA LYS A 412 -4.09 17.09 13.98
C LYS A 412 -2.83 16.60 14.69
N GLY A 413 -2.59 15.31 14.65
CA GLY A 413 -1.39 14.72 15.18
C GLY A 413 -0.20 14.94 14.27
N ALA A 414 1.00 14.83 14.83
CA ALA A 414 2.26 14.83 14.09
C ALA A 414 3.08 13.61 14.52
N LEU A 415 4.11 13.29 13.79
CA LEU A 415 5.10 12.30 14.21
C LEU A 415 6.21 13.01 15.00
N ALA A 416 6.48 12.52 16.21
CA ALA A 416 7.64 12.94 16.98
C ALA A 416 8.91 12.23 16.53
N ALA A 417 8.77 11.00 16.00
CA ALA A 417 9.83 10.21 15.38
C ALA A 417 9.24 9.12 14.50
N LYS A 418 10.01 8.69 13.51
CA LYS A 418 9.70 7.57 12.63
C LYS A 418 10.95 6.70 12.45
N PHE A 419 10.76 5.39 12.58
CA PHE A 419 11.81 4.41 12.35
C PHE A 419 11.34 3.44 11.27
N ALA A 420 12.21 3.11 10.33
CA ALA A 420 12.01 2.07 9.34
C ALA A 420 13.22 1.14 9.36
N GLN A 421 12.98 -0.16 9.56
CA GLN A 421 14.04 -1.18 9.68
C GLN A 421 15.15 -0.76 10.70
N GLY A 422 14.74 -0.17 11.84
CA GLY A 422 15.65 0.32 12.87
C GLY A 422 16.35 1.65 12.57
N GLN A 423 16.27 2.16 11.35
CA GLN A 423 16.83 3.47 10.99
C GLN A 423 15.85 4.58 11.38
N LYS A 424 16.32 5.58 12.12
CA LYS A 424 15.55 6.79 12.40
C LYS A 424 15.48 7.65 11.15
N LEU A 425 14.24 7.91 10.66
CA LEU A 425 13.99 8.73 9.47
C LEU A 425 13.57 10.17 9.78
N LEU A 426 12.93 10.37 10.97
CA LEU A 426 12.45 11.66 11.48
C LEU A 426 12.87 11.84 12.95
#